data_d943441510473d59d00d4fb33894282b
#
_entry.id   d943441510473d59d00d4fb33894282b
#
_cell.length_a   1.000
_cell.length_b   1.000
_cell.length_c   1.000
_cell.angle_alpha   90.00
_cell.angle_beta   90.00
_cell.angle_gamma   90.00
#
_symmetry.space_group_name_H-M   'P 1'
#
loop_
_entity.id
_entity.type
_entity.pdbx_description
1 polymer ?
#
loop_
_entity_poly.entity_id
_entity_poly.type
_entity_poly.pdbx_seq_one_letter_code
_entity_poly.pdbx_strand_id
1 'polypeptide(L)' 'MQEQKVTIPKINCGHCTRTIEAELEQIDGVESVSASPTTKEVVVRFGPPASWEQITATLRDIGFSPS' A
#
# COMPACT_ATOMS: atom_id res chain seq x y z
N MET A 1 7.33 -9.14 11.93
CA MET A 1 6.77 -8.42 10.78
C MET A 1 5.39 -8.94 10.44
N GLN A 2 4.47 -8.03 10.18
CA GLN A 2 3.15 -8.40 9.68
C GLN A 2 3.11 -8.23 8.18
N GLU A 3 2.22 -9.01 7.56
CA GLU A 3 1.98 -8.87 6.14
C GLU A 3 0.49 -8.76 5.92
N GLN A 4 0.07 -7.71 5.21
CA GLN A 4 -1.34 -7.49 4.91
C GLN A 4 -1.51 -7.31 3.41
N LYS A 5 -2.62 -7.84 2.90
CA LYS A 5 -2.97 -7.71 1.50
C LYS A 5 -4.30 -6.96 1.40
N VAL A 6 -4.36 -6.02 0.46
CA VAL A 6 -5.56 -5.22 0.27
C VAL A 6 -5.81 -5.06 -1.23
N THR A 7 -7.09 -5.03 -1.60
CA THR A 7 -7.49 -4.82 -2.98
C THR A 7 -7.83 -3.34 -3.18
N ILE A 8 -7.26 -2.74 -4.22
CA ILE A 8 -7.51 -1.34 -4.55
C ILE A 8 -8.01 -1.27 -5.98
N PRO A 9 -9.34 -1.15 -6.17
CA PRO A 9 -9.93 -1.23 -7.52
C PRO A 9 -9.46 -0.12 -8.47
N LYS A 10 -8.96 0.98 -7.94
CA LYS A 10 -8.51 2.10 -8.76
C LYS A 10 -7.16 1.86 -9.43
N ILE A 11 -6.44 0.85 -9.01
CA ILE A 11 -5.17 0.52 -9.66
C ILE A 11 -5.47 -0.01 -11.05
N ASN A 12 -4.97 0.68 -12.08
CA ASN A 12 -5.20 0.25 -13.45
C ASN A 12 -3.98 0.43 -14.35
N CYS A 13 -2.84 0.81 -13.78
CA CYS A 13 -1.60 0.96 -14.55
C CYS A 13 -0.39 0.88 -13.63
N GLY A 14 0.78 0.66 -14.25
CA GLY A 14 2.02 0.56 -13.47
C GLY A 14 2.42 1.85 -12.76
N HIS A 15 1.97 2.98 -13.27
CA HIS A 15 2.24 4.27 -12.64
C HIS A 15 1.56 4.36 -11.27
N CYS A 16 0.35 3.85 -11.19
CA CYS A 16 -0.40 3.84 -9.92
C CYS A 16 0.29 2.97 -8.88
N THR A 17 0.77 1.80 -9.28
CA THR A 17 1.48 0.92 -8.34
C THR A 17 2.76 1.57 -7.82
N ARG A 18 3.46 2.29 -8.69
CA ARG A 18 4.68 2.98 -8.29
C ARG A 18 4.41 4.06 -7.26
N THR A 19 3.35 4.83 -7.45
CA THR A 19 2.95 5.87 -6.51
C THR A 19 2.64 5.25 -5.14
N ILE A 20 1.87 4.18 -5.13
CA ILE A 20 1.51 3.50 -3.89
C ILE A 20 2.76 2.99 -3.17
N GLU A 21 3.63 2.32 -3.90
CA GLU A 21 4.85 1.78 -3.30
C GLU A 21 5.73 2.88 -2.72
N ALA A 22 5.92 3.95 -3.46
CA ALA A 22 6.77 5.05 -3.02
C ALA A 22 6.22 5.70 -1.75
N GLU A 23 4.91 5.93 -1.70
CA GLU A 23 4.30 6.59 -0.56
C GLU A 23 4.32 5.70 0.68
N LEU A 24 4.00 4.43 0.53
CA LEU A 24 3.93 3.53 1.68
C LEU A 24 5.32 3.21 2.22
N GLU A 25 6.32 3.13 1.35
CA GLU A 25 7.69 2.83 1.80
C GLU A 25 8.28 3.94 2.65
N GLN A 26 7.73 5.14 2.60
CA GLN A 26 8.18 6.25 3.43
C GLN A 26 7.69 6.16 4.87
N ILE A 27 6.75 5.29 5.14
CA ILE A 27 6.22 5.13 6.49
C ILE A 27 7.23 4.35 7.34
N ASP A 28 7.58 4.89 8.51
CA ASP A 28 8.48 4.19 9.42
C ASP A 28 7.88 2.87 9.84
N GLY A 29 8.65 1.81 9.70
CA GLY A 29 8.19 0.47 10.06
C GLY A 29 7.73 -0.36 8.87
N VAL A 30 7.55 0.24 7.70
CA VAL A 30 7.22 -0.50 6.48
C VAL A 30 8.50 -1.08 5.90
N GLU A 31 8.54 -2.41 5.76
CA GLU A 31 9.68 -3.10 5.20
C GLU A 31 9.64 -3.17 3.68
N SER A 32 8.48 -3.53 3.14
CA SER A 32 8.34 -3.64 1.70
C SER A 32 6.88 -3.48 1.30
N VAL A 33 6.69 -3.07 0.06
CA VAL A 33 5.36 -2.91 -0.53
C VAL A 33 5.41 -3.51 -1.93
N SER A 34 4.42 -4.32 -2.25
CA SER A 34 4.30 -4.91 -3.58
C SER A 34 2.90 -4.67 -4.08
N ALA A 35 2.79 -3.99 -5.22
CA ALA A 35 1.50 -3.68 -5.81
C ALA A 35 1.42 -4.30 -7.19
N SER A 36 0.26 -4.86 -7.53
CA SER A 36 0.04 -5.52 -8.82
C SER A 36 -1.10 -4.83 -9.55
N PRO A 37 -0.85 -4.30 -10.74
CA PRO A 37 -1.94 -3.68 -11.53
C PRO A 37 -2.88 -4.72 -12.13
N THR A 38 -2.42 -5.95 -12.27
CA THR A 38 -3.22 -7.02 -12.88
C THR A 38 -4.32 -7.49 -11.95
N THR A 39 -3.96 -7.77 -10.69
CA THR A 39 -4.92 -8.25 -9.69
C THR A 39 -5.48 -7.12 -8.84
N LYS A 40 -4.90 -5.93 -8.94
CA LYS A 40 -5.29 -4.75 -8.17
C LYS A 40 -5.07 -4.95 -6.68
N GLU A 41 -4.08 -5.76 -6.34
CA GLU A 41 -3.76 -6.08 -4.96
C GLU A 41 -2.47 -5.42 -4.54
N VAL A 42 -2.42 -5.01 -3.27
CA VAL A 42 -1.22 -4.45 -2.66
C VAL A 42 -0.90 -5.28 -1.44
N VAL A 43 0.34 -5.74 -1.36
CA VAL A 43 0.84 -6.49 -0.21
C VAL A 43 1.85 -5.61 0.51
N VAL A 44 1.63 -5.38 1.80
CA VAL A 44 2.50 -4.54 2.62
C VAL A 44 3.08 -5.37 3.75
N ARG A 45 4.40 -5.34 3.88
CA ARG A 45 5.09 -5.96 5.02
C ARG A 45 5.56 -4.85 5.94
N PHE A 46 5.14 -4.89 7.18
CA PHE A 46 5.42 -3.81 8.12
C PHE A 46 5.51 -4.33 9.54
N GLY A 47 6.09 -3.51 10.39
CA GLY A 47 6.18 -3.77 11.82
C GLY A 47 6.16 -2.46 12.59
N PRO A 48 6.20 -2.50 13.94
CA PRO A 48 6.23 -1.28 14.71
C PRO A 48 7.38 -0.37 14.26
N PRO A 49 7.18 0.97 14.21
CA PRO A 49 6.01 1.71 14.67
C PRO A 49 4.88 1.84 13.66
N ALA A 50 4.96 1.18 12.50
CA ALA A 50 3.89 1.27 11.52
C ALA A 50 2.67 0.47 11.96
N SER A 51 1.49 0.94 11.55
CA SER A 51 0.25 0.23 11.81
C SER A 51 -0.57 0.17 10.53
N TRP A 52 -1.46 -0.81 10.45
CA TRP A 52 -2.33 -0.95 9.28
C TRP A 52 -3.22 0.27 9.10
N GLU A 53 -3.66 0.84 10.20
CA GLU A 53 -4.49 2.03 10.18
C GLU A 53 -3.75 3.21 9.51
N GLN A 54 -2.49 3.39 9.84
CA GLN A 54 -1.66 4.42 9.23
C GLN A 54 -1.48 4.17 7.73
N ILE A 55 -1.28 2.93 7.35
CA ILE A 55 -1.10 2.55 5.96
C ILE A 55 -2.36 2.83 5.15
N THR A 56 -3.52 2.45 5.66
CA THR A 56 -4.78 2.69 4.96
C THR A 56 -5.10 4.18 4.88
N ALA A 57 -4.76 4.94 5.92
CA ALA A 57 -4.94 6.38 5.90
C ALA A 57 -4.10 7.04 4.80
N THR A 58 -2.86 6.58 4.64
CA THR A 58 -1.98 7.08 3.58
C THR A 58 -2.56 6.74 2.20
N LEU A 59 -3.08 5.54 2.04
CA LEU A 59 -3.69 5.15 0.77
C LEU A 59 -4.87 6.05 0.42
N ARG A 60 -5.69 6.41 1.40
CA ARG A 60 -6.80 7.31 1.17
C ARG A 60 -6.33 8.72 0.81
N ASP A 61 -5.25 9.16 1.46
CA ASP A 61 -4.69 10.50 1.20
C ASP A 61 -4.20 10.64 -0.23
N ILE A 62 -3.66 9.60 -0.81
CA ILE A 62 -3.15 9.65 -2.18
C ILE A 62 -4.21 9.24 -3.21
N GLY A 63 -5.45 9.02 -2.78
CA GLY A 63 -6.56 8.75 -3.69
C GLY A 63 -6.77 7.28 -4.04
N PHE A 64 -6.14 6.36 -3.32
CA PHE A 64 -6.26 4.93 -3.58
C PHE A 64 -6.90 4.22 -2.40
N SER A 65 -8.14 4.58 -2.08
CA SER A 65 -8.85 3.96 -0.96
C SER A 65 -8.99 2.47 -1.17
N PRO A 66 -8.67 1.66 -0.15
CA PRO A 66 -8.90 0.22 -0.25
C PRO A 66 -10.39 -0.10 -0.32
N SER A 67 -10.66 -1.16 -1.00
CA SER A 67 -12.03 -1.65 -1.16
C SER A 67 -12.36 -2.67 -0.09
#